data_4ecd1e2fac1ae798002fd213f01f704b
#
_entry.id   4ecd1e2fac1ae798002fd213f01f704b
#
_cell.length_a   1.000
_cell.length_b   1.000
_cell.length_c   1.000
_cell.angle_alpha   90.00
_cell.angle_beta   90.00
_cell.angle_gamma   90.00
#
_symmetry.space_group_name_H-M   'P 1'
#
loop_
_entity.id
_entity.type
_entity.pdbx_description
1 polymer ?
#
loop_
_entity_poly.entity_id
_entity_poly.type
_entity_poly.pdbx_seq_one_letter_code
_entity_poly.pdbx_strand_id
1 'polypeptide(L)'
;GAFAGCRGFTGELVVPDSVTEIGNSAFANCKGFTGDLNIPDSVTKIGNSAFLRCDGFTGRLNIPDSVTTIGEWAFRECTGFTGDLVIPGSVTEIGYMAFWCCSGFSGSLELSEGLKSIGDTAFGGCSGFDSLKLPKGLKSIEGGAFADCKGFTGELAIPDSVTTIGKGAFSDCTGFTGDLVLPDKLTYLEEYAFSGCTGFTGDLVIPGSLIKVGDHAFENCNGFTGKLVISVGVDEIGVSTFENCN
;
A
#
# COMPACT_ATOMS: atom_id res chain seq x y z
N GLY A 1 18.76 -2.12 17.10
CA GLY A 1 19.71 -1.45 16.19
C GLY A 1 21.12 -2.02 16.19
N ALA A 2 21.28 -3.37 16.15
CA ALA A 2 22.59 -3.99 16.28
C ALA A 2 23.61 -3.54 15.20
N PHE A 3 23.13 -3.30 13.97
CA PHE A 3 23.95 -2.87 12.83
C PHE A 3 23.52 -1.51 12.25
N ALA A 4 22.71 -0.75 12.99
CA ALA A 4 22.20 0.52 12.47
C ALA A 4 23.34 1.45 12.01
N GLY A 5 23.23 1.95 10.76
CA GLY A 5 24.23 2.85 10.17
C GLY A 5 25.52 2.16 9.71
N CYS A 6 25.62 0.86 9.70
CA CYS A 6 26.78 0.10 9.23
C CYS A 6 26.87 0.15 7.69
N ARG A 7 27.39 1.28 7.15
CA ARG A 7 27.48 1.53 5.71
C ARG A 7 28.67 0.86 5.02
N GLY A 8 29.60 0.32 5.81
CA GLY A 8 30.82 -0.30 5.28
C GLY A 8 30.67 -1.77 4.87
N PHE A 9 29.61 -2.45 5.30
CA PHE A 9 29.29 -3.78 4.83
C PHE A 9 28.69 -3.70 3.42
N THR A 10 29.24 -4.51 2.50
CA THR A 10 28.84 -4.54 1.08
C THR A 10 28.55 -5.96 0.65
N GLY A 11 27.81 -6.11 -0.47
CA GLY A 11 27.44 -7.41 -0.98
C GLY A 11 26.14 -7.95 -0.37
N GLU A 12 25.94 -9.24 -0.44
CA GLU A 12 24.72 -9.91 0.01
C GLU A 12 24.63 -9.95 1.55
N LEU A 13 23.44 -9.68 2.09
CA LEU A 13 23.16 -9.88 3.51
C LEU A 13 22.68 -11.32 3.74
N VAL A 14 23.47 -12.12 4.44
CA VAL A 14 23.07 -13.47 4.87
C VAL A 14 22.62 -13.44 6.32
N VAL A 15 21.33 -13.69 6.54
CA VAL A 15 20.74 -13.85 7.88
C VAL A 15 20.68 -15.37 8.18
N PRO A 16 21.34 -15.87 9.24
CA PRO A 16 21.36 -17.30 9.51
C PRO A 16 20.03 -17.84 10.05
N ASP A 17 19.75 -19.14 9.81
CA ASP A 17 18.52 -19.82 10.25
C ASP A 17 18.34 -19.92 11.77
N SER A 18 19.32 -19.53 12.55
CA SER A 18 19.21 -19.43 14.01
C SER A 18 18.51 -18.14 14.47
N VAL A 19 18.30 -17.16 13.55
CA VAL A 19 17.64 -15.89 13.87
C VAL A 19 16.12 -16.09 13.81
N THR A 20 15.43 -15.82 14.91
CA THR A 20 13.96 -15.95 14.99
C THR A 20 13.23 -14.62 14.92
N GLU A 21 13.93 -13.50 15.16
CA GLU A 21 13.39 -12.15 15.05
C GLU A 21 14.42 -11.18 14.49
N ILE A 22 14.01 -10.29 13.58
CA ILE A 22 14.82 -9.14 13.18
C ILE A 22 14.37 -7.97 14.03
N GLY A 23 15.22 -7.57 14.99
CA GLY A 23 14.89 -6.57 16.00
C GLY A 23 14.74 -5.14 15.43
N ASN A 24 14.18 -4.25 16.26
CA ASN A 24 13.98 -2.85 15.87
C ASN A 24 15.29 -2.19 15.42
N SER A 25 15.25 -1.53 14.25
CA SER A 25 16.36 -0.83 13.60
C SER A 25 17.61 -1.71 13.40
N ALA A 26 17.46 -3.03 13.32
CA ALA A 26 18.61 -3.95 13.28
C ALA A 26 19.61 -3.58 12.18
N PHE A 27 19.12 -3.25 10.99
CA PHE A 27 19.92 -2.87 9.82
C PHE A 27 19.60 -1.46 9.28
N ALA A 28 18.94 -0.61 10.08
CA ALA A 28 18.57 0.73 9.63
C ALA A 28 19.75 1.49 9.04
N ASN A 29 19.59 2.12 7.88
CA ASN A 29 20.62 2.88 7.15
C ASN A 29 21.86 2.06 6.73
N CYS A 30 21.75 0.75 6.59
CA CYS A 30 22.81 -0.12 6.03
C CYS A 30 22.73 -0.09 4.49
N LYS A 31 23.32 0.93 3.88
CA LYS A 31 23.18 1.21 2.44
C LYS A 31 24.12 0.41 1.53
N GLY A 32 25.04 -0.36 2.09
CA GLY A 32 26.02 -1.09 1.32
C GLY A 32 25.60 -2.50 0.90
N PHE A 33 24.56 -3.08 1.50
CA PHE A 33 24.04 -4.38 1.09
C PHE A 33 23.41 -4.30 -0.29
N THR A 34 23.65 -5.34 -1.13
CA THR A 34 23.18 -5.43 -2.52
C THR A 34 22.55 -6.80 -2.79
N GLY A 35 21.94 -6.98 -3.96
CA GLY A 35 21.28 -8.23 -4.33
C GLY A 35 19.92 -8.42 -3.65
N ASP A 36 19.52 -9.66 -3.48
CA ASP A 36 18.27 -10.06 -2.85
C ASP A 36 18.37 -9.93 -1.32
N LEU A 37 17.25 -9.65 -0.66
CA LEU A 37 17.11 -9.85 0.77
C LEU A 37 16.25 -11.10 1.01
N ASN A 38 16.92 -12.19 1.43
CA ASN A 38 16.26 -13.42 1.81
C ASN A 38 16.12 -13.47 3.33
N ILE A 39 14.89 -13.35 3.83
CA ILE A 39 14.60 -13.53 5.26
C ILE A 39 14.37 -15.02 5.50
N PRO A 40 15.09 -15.65 6.45
CA PRO A 40 14.98 -17.09 6.65
C PRO A 40 13.65 -17.52 7.30
N ASP A 41 13.24 -18.77 7.06
CA ASP A 41 11.99 -19.36 7.55
C ASP A 41 11.89 -19.43 9.09
N SER A 42 12.99 -19.23 9.79
CA SER A 42 13.01 -19.12 11.26
C SER A 42 12.48 -17.80 11.79
N VAL A 43 12.43 -16.74 10.96
CA VAL A 43 12.02 -15.40 11.38
C VAL A 43 10.51 -15.30 11.43
N THR A 44 9.99 -14.93 12.59
CA THR A 44 8.55 -14.73 12.84
C THR A 44 8.12 -13.28 12.90
N LYS A 45 9.09 -12.36 13.10
CA LYS A 45 8.82 -10.93 13.27
C LYS A 45 9.91 -10.07 12.65
N ILE A 46 9.48 -9.03 11.92
CA ILE A 46 10.33 -7.95 11.42
C ILE A 46 9.99 -6.69 12.23
N GLY A 47 10.93 -6.21 13.02
CA GLY A 47 10.75 -5.10 13.95
C GLY A 47 10.65 -3.74 13.29
N ASN A 48 10.29 -2.72 14.10
CA ASN A 48 10.17 -1.34 13.63
C ASN A 48 11.49 -0.83 13.06
N SER A 49 11.44 -0.18 11.89
CA SER A 49 12.61 0.36 11.19
C SER A 49 13.71 -0.66 10.88
N ALA A 50 13.41 -1.95 10.86
CA ALA A 50 14.44 -3.01 10.79
C ALA A 50 15.41 -2.81 9.62
N PHE A 51 14.90 -2.42 8.45
CA PHE A 51 15.65 -2.13 7.22
C PHE A 51 15.42 -0.70 6.71
N LEU A 52 15.02 0.24 7.60
CA LEU A 52 14.81 1.64 7.21
C LEU A 52 15.98 2.18 6.37
N ARG A 53 15.69 2.72 5.17
CA ARG A 53 16.69 3.32 4.26
C ARG A 53 17.83 2.37 3.86
N CYS A 54 17.55 1.11 3.69
CA CYS A 54 18.47 0.14 3.10
C CYS A 54 18.31 0.16 1.57
N ASP A 55 18.65 1.30 0.95
CA ASP A 55 18.45 1.59 -0.47
C ASP A 55 19.46 0.91 -1.41
N GLY A 56 20.44 0.18 -0.85
CA GLY A 56 21.45 -0.54 -1.60
C GLY A 56 21.00 -1.90 -2.15
N PHE A 57 19.97 -2.55 -1.59
CA PHE A 57 19.43 -3.79 -2.17
C PHE A 57 18.94 -3.54 -3.60
N THR A 58 19.34 -4.42 -4.54
CA THR A 58 19.03 -4.27 -5.98
C THR A 58 18.27 -5.45 -6.55
N GLY A 59 17.90 -6.40 -5.72
CA GLY A 59 17.19 -7.63 -6.08
C GLY A 59 15.81 -7.70 -5.45
N ARG A 60 15.35 -8.91 -5.16
CA ARG A 60 14.02 -9.18 -4.60
C ARG A 60 14.04 -9.10 -3.07
N LEU A 61 12.89 -8.81 -2.51
CA LEU A 61 12.61 -8.97 -1.09
C LEU A 61 11.76 -10.24 -0.91
N ASN A 62 12.35 -11.26 -0.26
CA ASN A 62 11.69 -12.53 0.01
C ASN A 62 11.31 -12.60 1.50
N ILE A 63 10.00 -12.52 1.79
CA ILE A 63 9.43 -12.62 3.14
C ILE A 63 8.81 -14.02 3.29
N PRO A 64 9.25 -14.86 4.25
CA PRO A 64 8.76 -16.23 4.38
C PRO A 64 7.40 -16.31 5.09
N ASP A 65 6.73 -17.47 4.92
CA ASP A 65 5.43 -17.76 5.55
C ASP A 65 5.47 -17.85 7.08
N SER A 66 6.63 -17.79 7.70
CA SER A 66 6.79 -17.72 9.16
C SER A 66 6.54 -16.34 9.73
N VAL A 67 6.68 -15.28 8.91
CA VAL A 67 6.52 -13.89 9.36
C VAL A 67 5.05 -13.57 9.60
N THR A 68 4.72 -13.11 10.80
CA THR A 68 3.35 -12.72 11.18
C THR A 68 3.14 -11.22 11.30
N THR A 69 4.22 -10.46 11.52
CA THR A 69 4.17 -9.01 11.75
C THR A 69 5.31 -8.31 11.03
N ILE A 70 4.98 -7.22 10.33
CA ILE A 70 5.92 -6.28 9.73
C ILE A 70 5.75 -4.95 10.45
N GLY A 71 6.78 -4.51 11.17
CA GLY A 71 6.73 -3.33 12.03
C GLY A 71 6.66 -2.00 11.29
N GLU A 72 6.44 -0.91 12.06
CA GLU A 72 6.42 0.45 11.52
C GLU A 72 7.77 0.78 10.86
N TRP A 73 7.72 1.42 9.68
CA TRP A 73 8.89 1.83 8.89
C TRP A 73 9.88 0.70 8.55
N ALA A 74 9.46 -0.56 8.63
CA ALA A 74 10.37 -1.70 8.54
C ALA A 74 11.23 -1.67 7.28
N PHE A 75 10.67 -1.31 6.13
CA PHE A 75 11.34 -1.17 4.84
C PHE A 75 11.23 0.23 4.23
N ARG A 76 10.86 1.24 5.05
CA ARG A 76 10.69 2.60 4.56
C ARG A 76 11.92 3.09 3.78
N GLU A 77 11.70 3.67 2.59
CA GLU A 77 12.74 4.21 1.69
C GLU A 77 13.78 3.15 1.25
N CYS A 78 13.40 1.87 1.13
CA CYS A 78 14.19 0.83 0.49
C CYS A 78 13.95 0.88 -1.02
N THR A 79 14.50 1.89 -1.70
CA THR A 79 14.19 2.22 -3.09
C THR A 79 14.82 1.32 -4.13
N GLY A 80 15.72 0.41 -3.73
CA GLY A 80 16.48 -0.40 -4.68
C GLY A 80 15.90 -1.81 -4.93
N PHE A 81 14.93 -2.28 -4.12
CA PHE A 81 14.26 -3.56 -4.39
C PHE A 81 13.52 -3.55 -5.73
N THR A 82 13.50 -4.70 -6.41
CA THR A 82 12.88 -4.86 -7.74
C THR A 82 11.94 -6.06 -7.79
N GLY A 83 11.15 -6.15 -8.87
CA GLY A 83 10.21 -7.25 -9.10
C GLY A 83 8.97 -7.18 -8.23
N ASP A 84 8.36 -8.33 -7.98
CA ASP A 84 7.13 -8.46 -7.20
C ASP A 84 7.40 -8.33 -5.69
N LEU A 85 6.37 -7.88 -4.96
CA LEU A 85 6.33 -8.02 -3.50
C LEU A 85 5.12 -8.86 -3.12
N VAL A 86 5.38 -10.03 -2.54
CA VAL A 86 4.34 -10.91 -1.99
C VAL A 86 4.40 -10.82 -0.47
N ILE A 87 3.31 -10.35 0.13
CA ILE A 87 3.11 -10.39 1.59
C ILE A 87 2.47 -11.74 1.92
N PRO A 88 3.15 -12.64 2.66
CA PRO A 88 2.70 -14.01 2.87
C PRO A 88 1.43 -14.12 3.69
N GLY A 89 0.70 -15.26 3.56
CA GLY A 89 -0.59 -15.52 4.19
C GLY A 89 -0.61 -15.43 5.73
N SER A 90 0.52 -15.61 6.34
CA SER A 90 0.75 -15.51 7.79
C SER A 90 0.75 -14.08 8.33
N VAL A 91 1.05 -13.08 7.50
CA VAL A 91 1.11 -11.67 7.93
C VAL A 91 -0.30 -11.16 8.18
N THR A 92 -0.56 -10.77 9.42
CA THR A 92 -1.85 -10.21 9.85
C THR A 92 -1.80 -8.71 10.11
N GLU A 93 -0.59 -8.14 10.17
CA GLU A 93 -0.38 -6.72 10.47
C GLU A 93 0.81 -6.17 9.67
N ILE A 94 0.57 -5.02 9.02
CA ILE A 94 1.59 -4.19 8.36
C ILE A 94 1.55 -2.82 9.04
N GLY A 95 2.66 -2.43 9.65
CA GLY A 95 2.76 -1.20 10.43
C GLY A 95 2.74 0.09 9.59
N TYR A 96 2.62 1.22 10.29
CA TYR A 96 2.68 2.57 9.75
C TYR A 96 3.92 2.77 8.85
N MET A 97 3.70 3.24 7.62
CA MET A 97 4.76 3.51 6.63
C MET A 97 5.73 2.33 6.38
N ALA A 98 5.30 1.07 6.58
CA ALA A 98 6.21 -0.08 6.55
C ALA A 98 7.01 -0.19 5.24
N PHE A 99 6.41 0.14 4.09
CA PHE A 99 7.03 0.15 2.76
C PHE A 99 7.00 1.54 2.09
N TRP A 100 6.85 2.61 2.87
CA TRP A 100 6.74 3.96 2.31
C TRP A 100 7.93 4.30 1.40
N CYS A 101 7.64 4.81 0.19
CA CYS A 101 8.62 5.17 -0.84
C CYS A 101 9.54 4.01 -1.28
N CYS A 102 9.07 2.75 -1.27
CA CYS A 102 9.77 1.64 -1.91
C CYS A 102 9.51 1.66 -3.42
N SER A 103 10.03 2.68 -4.12
CA SER A 103 9.70 2.99 -5.51
C SER A 103 10.36 2.09 -6.55
N GLY A 104 11.30 1.22 -6.15
CA GLY A 104 12.04 0.37 -7.08
C GLY A 104 11.34 -0.94 -7.45
N PHE A 105 10.36 -1.41 -6.68
CA PHE A 105 9.53 -2.56 -7.09
C PHE A 105 8.90 -2.28 -8.46
N SER A 106 8.83 -3.30 -9.31
CA SER A 106 8.43 -3.14 -10.72
C SER A 106 7.47 -4.21 -11.23
N GLY A 107 6.92 -5.00 -10.34
CA GLY A 107 5.95 -6.05 -10.64
C GLY A 107 4.69 -5.92 -9.80
N SER A 108 4.10 -7.04 -9.41
CA SER A 108 2.86 -7.07 -8.63
C SER A 108 3.08 -6.82 -7.13
N LEU A 109 2.11 -6.16 -6.51
CA LEU A 109 1.94 -6.15 -5.06
C LEU A 109 0.80 -7.11 -4.68
N GLU A 110 1.14 -8.26 -4.06
CA GLU A 110 0.16 -9.23 -3.58
C GLU A 110 0.08 -9.18 -2.05
N LEU A 111 -1.10 -8.86 -1.52
CA LEU A 111 -1.32 -8.74 -0.07
C LEU A 111 -1.95 -10.00 0.50
N SER A 112 -1.50 -10.37 1.71
CA SER A 112 -1.96 -11.52 2.49
C SER A 112 -3.47 -11.59 2.66
N GLU A 113 -4.06 -12.76 2.45
CA GLU A 113 -5.48 -13.02 2.77
C GLU A 113 -5.76 -12.95 4.29
N GLY A 114 -4.71 -12.95 5.13
CA GLY A 114 -4.83 -12.76 6.58
C GLY A 114 -5.12 -11.33 7.02
N LEU A 115 -4.77 -10.33 6.19
CA LEU A 115 -4.91 -8.91 6.52
C LEU A 115 -6.38 -8.50 6.64
N LYS A 116 -6.67 -7.71 7.68
CA LYS A 116 -7.97 -7.07 7.90
C LYS A 116 -7.92 -5.58 7.65
N SER A 117 -6.75 -4.98 7.79
CA SER A 117 -6.46 -3.59 7.47
C SER A 117 -5.10 -3.44 6.80
N ILE A 118 -4.92 -2.37 6.04
CA ILE A 118 -3.64 -1.94 5.49
C ILE A 118 -3.29 -0.66 6.24
N GLY A 119 -2.15 -0.66 6.93
CA GLY A 119 -1.73 0.43 7.82
C GLY A 119 -1.63 1.78 7.11
N ASP A 120 -1.74 2.85 7.89
CA ASP A 120 -1.61 4.21 7.40
C ASP A 120 -0.29 4.39 6.63
N THR A 121 -0.40 4.91 5.41
CA THR A 121 0.70 5.18 4.47
C THR A 121 1.62 3.97 4.19
N ALA A 122 1.14 2.74 4.43
CA ALA A 122 1.99 1.53 4.42
C ALA A 122 2.74 1.34 3.10
N PHE A 123 2.13 1.63 1.95
CA PHE A 123 2.72 1.56 0.62
C PHE A 123 2.75 2.90 -0.11
N GLY A 124 2.52 4.02 0.60
CA GLY A 124 2.54 5.35 -0.02
C GLY A 124 3.85 5.61 -0.77
N GLY A 125 3.78 6.16 -1.99
CA GLY A 125 4.95 6.43 -2.83
C GLY A 125 5.61 5.21 -3.47
N CYS A 126 5.01 4.01 -3.40
CA CYS A 126 5.48 2.81 -4.10
C CYS A 126 5.10 2.89 -5.59
N SER A 127 5.69 3.84 -6.31
CA SER A 127 5.30 4.23 -7.66
C SER A 127 5.70 3.24 -8.77
N GLY A 128 6.45 2.21 -8.46
CA GLY A 128 6.96 1.28 -9.46
C GLY A 128 6.16 -0.02 -9.62
N PHE A 129 5.26 -0.37 -8.68
CA PHE A 129 4.37 -1.52 -8.87
C PHE A 129 3.43 -1.32 -10.06
N ASP A 130 3.19 -2.38 -10.83
CA ASP A 130 2.31 -2.38 -12.00
C ASP A 130 0.89 -2.90 -11.70
N SER A 131 0.72 -3.73 -10.68
CA SER A 131 -0.57 -4.30 -10.30
C SER A 131 -0.74 -4.48 -8.80
N LEU A 132 -2.00 -4.41 -8.33
CA LEU A 132 -2.39 -4.53 -6.93
C LEU A 132 -3.42 -5.63 -6.75
N LYS A 133 -3.13 -6.57 -5.83
CA LYS A 133 -4.09 -7.60 -5.42
C LYS A 133 -4.43 -7.43 -3.94
N LEU A 134 -5.65 -7.00 -3.67
CA LEU A 134 -6.20 -6.84 -2.33
C LEU A 134 -6.83 -8.14 -1.80
N PRO A 135 -6.70 -8.47 -0.50
CA PRO A 135 -7.28 -9.67 0.08
C PRO A 135 -8.81 -9.58 0.21
N LYS A 136 -9.51 -10.67 -0.09
CA LYS A 136 -10.98 -10.72 -0.09
C LYS A 136 -11.62 -10.41 1.28
N GLY A 137 -10.88 -10.60 2.37
CA GLY A 137 -11.33 -10.38 3.74
C GLY A 137 -11.04 -8.99 4.31
N LEU A 138 -10.44 -8.08 3.49
CA LEU A 138 -10.04 -6.74 3.90
C LEU A 138 -11.23 -5.92 4.39
N LYS A 139 -11.08 -5.18 5.50
CA LYS A 139 -12.12 -4.34 6.10
C LYS A 139 -11.86 -2.86 5.94
N SER A 140 -10.58 -2.46 6.07
CA SER A 140 -10.20 -1.07 5.95
C SER A 140 -8.90 -0.89 5.17
N ILE A 141 -8.83 0.23 4.47
CA ILE A 141 -7.64 0.75 3.81
C ILE A 141 -7.40 2.10 4.49
N GLU A 142 -6.34 2.18 5.30
CA GLU A 142 -6.09 3.34 6.14
C GLU A 142 -5.56 4.54 5.32
N GLY A 143 -5.38 5.69 6.00
CA GLY A 143 -4.99 6.93 5.33
C GLY A 143 -3.69 6.79 4.52
N GLY A 144 -3.68 7.32 3.30
CA GLY A 144 -2.50 7.32 2.43
C GLY A 144 -1.93 5.95 2.06
N ALA A 145 -2.62 4.85 2.37
CA ALA A 145 -2.07 3.49 2.26
C ALA A 145 -1.41 3.21 0.91
N PHE A 146 -1.95 3.76 -0.18
CA PHE A 146 -1.43 3.67 -1.55
C PHE A 146 -1.25 5.05 -2.22
N ALA A 147 -1.20 6.15 -1.46
CA ALA A 147 -1.01 7.47 -2.04
C ALA A 147 0.24 7.51 -2.94
N ASP A 148 0.17 8.23 -4.07
CA ASP A 148 1.27 8.35 -5.04
C ASP A 148 1.77 7.02 -5.67
N CYS A 149 0.99 5.95 -5.62
CA CYS A 149 1.29 4.68 -6.31
C CYS A 149 0.92 4.78 -7.80
N LYS A 150 1.68 5.58 -8.56
CA LYS A 150 1.37 5.97 -9.93
C LYS A 150 1.55 4.86 -10.96
N GLY A 151 2.29 3.81 -10.62
CA GLY A 151 2.62 2.71 -11.52
C GLY A 151 1.54 1.66 -11.68
N PHE A 152 0.58 1.55 -10.73
CA PHE A 152 -0.53 0.60 -10.87
C PHE A 152 -1.30 0.85 -12.16
N THR A 153 -1.58 -0.21 -12.90
CA THR A 153 -2.31 -0.20 -14.17
C THR A 153 -3.53 -1.11 -14.11
N GLY A 154 -4.43 -0.97 -15.08
CA GLY A 154 -5.64 -1.79 -15.14
C GLY A 154 -6.68 -1.39 -14.10
N GLU A 155 -7.60 -2.30 -13.81
CA GLU A 155 -8.74 -2.05 -12.93
C GLU A 155 -8.34 -2.16 -11.44
N LEU A 156 -8.88 -1.28 -10.60
CA LEU A 156 -8.78 -1.39 -9.15
C LEU A 156 -9.92 -2.25 -8.62
N ALA A 157 -9.60 -3.49 -8.19
CA ALA A 157 -10.58 -4.39 -7.59
C ALA A 157 -10.62 -4.21 -6.07
N ILE A 158 -11.54 -3.39 -5.56
CA ILE A 158 -11.78 -3.21 -4.12
C ILE A 158 -12.72 -4.33 -3.63
N PRO A 159 -12.34 -5.15 -2.63
CA PRO A 159 -13.18 -6.23 -2.15
C PRO A 159 -14.49 -5.74 -1.52
N ASP A 160 -15.61 -6.49 -1.72
CA ASP A 160 -16.94 -6.19 -1.13
C ASP A 160 -16.97 -6.15 0.40
N SER A 161 -15.91 -6.63 1.04
CA SER A 161 -15.76 -6.64 2.49
C SER A 161 -15.27 -5.32 3.06
N VAL A 162 -14.77 -4.40 2.20
CA VAL A 162 -14.22 -3.10 2.62
C VAL A 162 -15.36 -2.18 3.04
N THR A 163 -15.23 -1.65 4.25
CA THR A 163 -16.19 -0.71 4.84
C THR A 163 -15.61 0.69 5.02
N THR A 164 -14.28 0.83 4.96
CA THR A 164 -13.59 2.09 5.16
C THR A 164 -12.47 2.29 4.16
N ILE A 165 -12.46 3.44 3.49
CA ILE A 165 -11.34 3.94 2.69
C ILE A 165 -10.94 5.28 3.31
N GLY A 166 -9.75 5.31 3.90
CA GLY A 166 -9.22 6.41 4.69
C GLY A 166 -8.76 7.59 3.85
N LYS A 167 -8.37 8.65 4.55
CA LYS A 167 -7.93 9.92 3.95
C LYS A 167 -6.79 9.72 2.96
N GLY A 168 -7.00 10.13 1.70
CA GLY A 168 -5.99 10.05 0.64
C GLY A 168 -5.51 8.63 0.33
N ALA A 169 -6.26 7.59 0.66
CA ALA A 169 -5.81 6.19 0.57
C ALA A 169 -5.29 5.81 -0.82
N PHE A 170 -5.88 6.35 -1.88
CA PHE A 170 -5.46 6.17 -3.29
C PHE A 170 -5.15 7.50 -3.99
N SER A 171 -4.88 8.59 -3.24
CA SER A 171 -4.61 9.86 -3.88
C SER A 171 -3.44 9.75 -4.86
N ASP A 172 -3.58 10.42 -6.03
CA ASP A 172 -2.58 10.43 -7.10
C ASP A 172 -2.20 9.04 -7.67
N CYS A 173 -3.07 8.03 -7.53
CA CYS A 173 -2.94 6.75 -8.23
C CYS A 173 -3.38 6.90 -9.69
N THR A 174 -2.59 7.59 -10.49
CA THR A 174 -2.94 8.03 -11.85
C THR A 174 -2.99 6.91 -12.89
N GLY A 175 -2.40 5.75 -12.60
CA GLY A 175 -2.25 4.67 -13.57
C GLY A 175 -3.41 3.65 -13.59
N PHE A 176 -4.28 3.60 -12.57
CA PHE A 176 -5.49 2.78 -12.62
C PHE A 176 -6.40 3.25 -13.77
N THR A 177 -7.03 2.28 -14.46
CA THR A 177 -7.91 2.53 -15.62
C THR A 177 -9.20 1.72 -15.48
N GLY A 178 -10.16 1.96 -16.38
CA GLY A 178 -11.45 1.28 -16.33
C GLY A 178 -12.40 1.88 -15.31
N ASP A 179 -13.43 1.13 -14.93
CA ASP A 179 -14.47 1.60 -14.03
C ASP A 179 -14.00 1.53 -12.56
N LEU A 180 -14.33 2.55 -11.78
CA LEU A 180 -14.15 2.49 -10.33
C LEU A 180 -15.43 1.95 -9.69
N VAL A 181 -15.35 0.72 -9.16
CA VAL A 181 -16.47 0.09 -8.44
C VAL A 181 -16.25 0.22 -6.94
N LEU A 182 -17.10 1.02 -6.28
CA LEU A 182 -17.10 1.14 -4.83
C LEU A 182 -17.95 0.03 -4.20
N PRO A 183 -17.48 -0.63 -3.11
CA PRO A 183 -18.23 -1.70 -2.45
C PRO A 183 -19.57 -1.24 -1.89
N ASP A 184 -20.65 -2.04 -2.05
CA ASP A 184 -21.97 -1.74 -1.52
C ASP A 184 -22.05 -1.64 0.02
N LYS A 185 -21.00 -2.10 0.73
CA LYS A 185 -20.88 -2.01 2.19
C LYS A 185 -19.98 -0.88 2.67
N LEU A 186 -19.50 -0.05 1.75
CA LEU A 186 -18.63 1.07 2.09
C LEU A 186 -19.41 2.10 2.91
N THR A 187 -18.97 2.34 4.17
CA THR A 187 -19.62 3.27 5.09
C THR A 187 -18.84 4.56 5.29
N TYR A 188 -17.52 4.49 5.10
CA TYR A 188 -16.62 5.63 5.24
C TYR A 188 -15.75 5.77 4.00
N LEU A 189 -15.93 6.90 3.28
CA LEU A 189 -15.05 7.37 2.23
C LEU A 189 -14.53 8.73 2.65
N GLU A 190 -13.26 8.77 3.06
CA GLU A 190 -12.71 9.96 3.70
C GLU A 190 -12.15 10.98 2.70
N GLU A 191 -11.65 12.09 3.23
CA GLU A 191 -11.14 13.21 2.45
C GLU A 191 -10.02 12.74 1.49
N TYR A 192 -10.02 13.26 0.24
CA TYR A 192 -9.00 12.98 -0.78
C TYR A 192 -8.83 11.52 -1.17
N ALA A 193 -9.73 10.61 -0.79
CA ALA A 193 -9.53 9.16 -0.91
C ALA A 193 -9.08 8.71 -2.32
N PHE A 194 -9.61 9.32 -3.37
CA PHE A 194 -9.26 9.08 -4.78
C PHE A 194 -8.84 10.37 -5.51
N SER A 195 -8.50 11.45 -4.79
CA SER A 195 -8.09 12.71 -5.43
C SER A 195 -6.93 12.48 -6.40
N GLY A 196 -7.01 13.07 -7.60
CA GLY A 196 -5.97 12.93 -8.62
C GLY A 196 -5.93 11.58 -9.35
N CYS A 197 -6.89 10.70 -9.14
CA CYS A 197 -6.99 9.43 -9.89
C CYS A 197 -7.54 9.68 -11.31
N THR A 198 -6.68 10.14 -12.21
CA THR A 198 -7.06 10.63 -13.54
C THR A 198 -7.39 9.54 -14.56
N GLY A 199 -7.08 8.27 -14.27
CA GLY A 199 -7.20 7.19 -15.25
C GLY A 199 -8.53 6.42 -15.19
N PHE A 200 -9.35 6.57 -14.15
CA PHE A 200 -10.68 5.95 -14.08
C PHE A 200 -11.60 6.52 -15.15
N THR A 201 -12.41 5.65 -15.75
CA THR A 201 -13.36 5.99 -16.85
C THR A 201 -14.77 5.48 -16.50
N GLY A 202 -15.72 5.64 -17.42
CA GLY A 202 -17.08 5.11 -17.27
C GLY A 202 -17.91 5.84 -16.23
N ASP A 203 -18.88 5.12 -15.64
CA ASP A 203 -19.81 5.64 -14.66
C ASP A 203 -19.19 5.62 -13.25
N LEU A 204 -19.52 6.61 -12.41
CA LEU A 204 -19.21 6.59 -10.99
C LEU A 204 -20.50 6.44 -10.18
N VAL A 205 -20.63 5.34 -9.46
CA VAL A 205 -21.79 5.07 -8.59
C VAL A 205 -21.36 5.22 -7.12
N ILE A 206 -21.98 6.17 -6.42
CA ILE A 206 -21.80 6.37 -4.99
C ILE A 206 -22.81 5.49 -4.26
N PRO A 207 -22.39 4.46 -3.49
CA PRO A 207 -23.29 3.52 -2.85
C PRO A 207 -24.07 4.18 -1.69
N GLY A 208 -25.34 3.77 -1.51
CA GLY A 208 -26.22 4.32 -0.48
C GLY A 208 -25.89 3.90 0.95
N SER A 209 -24.85 3.08 1.14
CA SER A 209 -24.27 2.78 2.46
C SER A 209 -23.42 3.92 3.02
N LEU A 210 -22.94 4.83 2.15
CA LEU A 210 -22.21 6.03 2.56
C LEU A 210 -23.21 7.08 3.06
N ILE A 211 -23.05 7.51 4.31
CA ILE A 211 -23.80 8.65 4.86
C ILE A 211 -23.20 9.95 4.30
N LYS A 212 -21.88 10.02 4.27
CA LYS A 212 -21.13 11.18 3.77
C LYS A 212 -20.06 10.74 2.79
N VAL A 213 -19.89 11.48 1.68
CA VAL A 213 -18.72 11.41 0.81
C VAL A 213 -17.73 12.49 1.26
N GLY A 214 -16.49 12.10 1.52
CA GLY A 214 -15.45 12.97 2.07
C GLY A 214 -15.14 14.21 1.20
N ASP A 215 -14.60 15.24 1.82
CA ASP A 215 -14.16 16.44 1.12
C ASP A 215 -13.07 16.08 0.12
N HIS A 216 -13.12 16.63 -1.11
CA HIS A 216 -12.14 16.38 -2.17
C HIS A 216 -11.97 14.90 -2.57
N ALA A 217 -12.91 14.01 -2.21
CA ALA A 217 -12.72 12.56 -2.35
C ALA A 217 -12.40 12.11 -3.79
N PHE A 218 -12.92 12.81 -4.79
CA PHE A 218 -12.68 12.57 -6.23
C PHE A 218 -12.17 13.82 -6.96
N GLU A 219 -11.63 14.79 -6.22
CA GLU A 219 -11.08 16.00 -6.82
C GLU A 219 -10.04 15.66 -7.90
N ASN A 220 -10.08 16.35 -9.05
CA ASN A 220 -9.18 16.12 -10.20
C ASN A 220 -9.27 14.71 -10.83
N CYS A 221 -10.33 13.94 -10.61
CA CYS A 221 -10.61 12.69 -11.30
C CYS A 221 -11.19 12.97 -12.70
N ASN A 222 -10.40 13.53 -13.59
CA ASN A 222 -10.86 14.05 -14.89
C ASN A 222 -10.99 12.98 -16.00
N GLY A 223 -10.81 11.69 -15.65
CA GLY A 223 -10.96 10.58 -16.59
C GLY A 223 -12.38 10.04 -16.71
N PHE A 224 -13.28 10.31 -15.76
CA PHE A 224 -14.66 9.84 -15.81
C PHE A 224 -15.41 10.42 -17.03
N THR A 225 -16.04 9.54 -17.81
CA THR A 225 -16.75 9.90 -19.06
C THR A 225 -18.23 9.52 -19.05
N GLY A 226 -18.66 8.83 -18.01
CA GLY A 226 -20.01 8.31 -17.85
C GLY A 226 -20.90 9.15 -16.93
N LYS A 227 -21.81 8.49 -16.25
CA LYS A 227 -22.78 9.12 -15.35
C LYS A 227 -22.24 9.13 -13.93
N LEU A 228 -22.53 10.22 -13.22
CA LEU A 228 -22.45 10.23 -11.75
C LEU A 228 -23.82 9.83 -11.19
N VAL A 229 -23.86 8.73 -10.45
CA VAL A 229 -25.07 8.24 -9.78
C VAL A 229 -24.84 8.29 -8.27
N ILE A 230 -25.65 9.07 -7.56
CA ILE A 230 -25.65 9.13 -6.09
C ILE A 230 -26.85 8.34 -5.61
N SER A 231 -26.59 7.23 -4.92
CA SER A 231 -27.65 6.33 -4.45
C SER A 231 -28.41 6.91 -3.26
N VAL A 232 -29.64 6.46 -3.08
CA VAL A 232 -30.46 6.83 -1.90
C VAL A 232 -29.76 6.33 -0.63
N GLY A 233 -29.67 7.21 0.38
CA GLY A 233 -28.97 6.93 1.64
C GLY A 233 -27.72 7.78 1.86
N VAL A 234 -27.25 8.49 0.82
CA VAL A 234 -26.17 9.49 0.96
C VAL A 234 -26.79 10.82 1.39
N ASP A 235 -26.45 11.28 2.60
CA ASP A 235 -27.02 12.51 3.17
C ASP A 235 -26.14 13.75 2.91
N GLU A 236 -24.83 13.56 2.74
CA GLU A 236 -23.88 14.68 2.61
C GLU A 236 -22.83 14.41 1.53
N ILE A 237 -22.59 15.40 0.68
CA ILE A 237 -21.46 15.45 -0.26
C ILE A 237 -20.51 16.53 0.27
N GLY A 238 -19.27 16.16 0.51
CA GLY A 238 -18.24 17.04 1.04
C GLY A 238 -17.86 18.20 0.11
N VAL A 239 -17.02 19.08 0.63
CA VAL A 239 -16.52 20.25 -0.14
C VAL A 239 -15.64 19.75 -1.29
N SER A 240 -15.81 20.34 -2.48
CA SER A 240 -15.01 20.05 -3.69
C SER A 240 -14.87 18.56 -4.03
N THR A 241 -15.82 17.71 -3.59
CA THR A 241 -15.77 16.25 -3.76
C THR A 241 -15.50 15.83 -5.21
N PHE A 242 -16.12 16.51 -6.18
CA PHE A 242 -16.00 16.24 -7.62
C PHE A 242 -15.40 17.42 -8.40
N GLU A 243 -14.64 18.28 -7.73
CA GLU A 243 -13.99 19.42 -8.38
C GLU A 243 -13.04 18.93 -9.48
N ASN A 244 -13.14 19.56 -10.68
CA ASN A 244 -12.36 19.19 -11.87
C ASN A 244 -12.57 17.75 -12.38
N CYS A 245 -13.69 17.09 -12.10
CA CYS A 245 -14.12 15.86 -12.76
C CYS A 245 -14.82 16.26 -14.08
N ASN A 246 -14.05 16.45 -15.16
CA ASN A 246 -14.54 17.03 -16.44
C ASN A 246 -14.72 15.94 -17.51
#